data_3ecf9eba9aa446d7230c79585985f49f
#
_entry.id   3ecf9eba9aa446d7230c79585985f49f
#
_cell.length_a   1.000
_cell.length_b   1.000
_cell.length_c   1.000
_cell.angle_alpha   90.00
_cell.angle_beta   90.00
_cell.angle_gamma   90.00
#
_symmetry.space_group_name_H-M   'P 1'
#
loop_
_entity.id
_entity.type
_entity.pdbx_description
1 polymer ?
#
loop_
_entity_poly.entity_id
_entity_poly.type
_entity_poly.pdbx_seq_one_letter_code
_entity_poly.pdbx_strand_id
1 'polypeptide(L)'
;MASFKIEGGHKLNGTITPQGAKNEALQILCAVLLTPEKVTIHNIPDIIDINKLIFILGELGVKIEKLGKNSYSFQADEINLDYLESAEFKRDGSSLRGSIMIVGPLLARYGKGYIPRPGGDKIGRR
;
A
#
# COMPACT_ATOMS: atom_id res chain seq x y z
N MET A 1 6.26 12.88 22.82
CA MET A 1 6.05 13.54 21.50
C MET A 1 7.41 13.83 20.87
N ALA A 2 7.62 13.42 19.65
CA ALA A 2 8.84 13.76 18.94
C ALA A 2 8.85 15.26 18.57
N SER A 3 10.00 15.90 18.68
CA SER A 3 10.18 17.30 18.29
C SER A 3 11.40 17.45 17.39
N PHE A 4 11.37 18.43 16.51
CA PHE A 4 12.52 18.81 15.70
C PHE A 4 13.07 20.13 16.19
N LYS A 5 14.40 20.17 16.41
CA LYS A 5 15.14 21.42 16.62
C LYS A 5 15.85 21.76 15.32
N ILE A 6 15.54 22.94 14.76
CA ILE A 6 16.10 23.39 13.49
C ILE A 6 16.98 24.62 13.75
N GLU A 7 18.24 24.52 13.33
CA GLU A 7 19.19 25.64 13.39
C GLU A 7 19.46 26.10 11.95
N GLY A 8 19.14 27.35 11.67
CA GLY A 8 19.39 27.99 10.38
C GLY A 8 20.76 28.63 10.29
N GLY A 9 21.06 29.27 9.15
CA GLY A 9 22.28 30.04 8.93
C GLY A 9 23.52 29.22 8.51
N HIS A 10 23.36 27.91 8.30
CA HIS A 10 24.44 27.04 7.83
C HIS A 10 24.38 26.83 6.31
N LYS A 11 25.55 26.85 5.67
CA LYS A 11 25.65 26.50 4.25
C LYS A 11 25.47 25.00 4.10
N LEU A 12 24.49 24.60 3.26
CA LEU A 12 24.21 23.18 3.01
C LEU A 12 25.17 22.64 1.96
N ASN A 13 25.71 21.44 2.20
CA ASN A 13 26.51 20.67 1.28
C ASN A 13 26.30 19.17 1.56
N GLY A 14 26.00 18.38 0.52
CA GLY A 14 25.79 16.95 0.66
C GLY A 14 24.90 16.39 -0.43
N THR A 15 24.62 15.11 -0.33
CA THR A 15 23.76 14.35 -1.26
C THR A 15 22.58 13.79 -0.50
N ILE A 16 21.38 13.97 -1.04
CA ILE A 16 20.15 13.34 -0.54
C ILE A 16 19.67 12.34 -1.56
N THR A 17 19.47 11.10 -1.11
CA THR A 17 18.82 10.07 -1.91
C THR A 17 17.36 9.95 -1.47
N PRO A 18 16.37 10.29 -2.31
CA PRO A 18 14.96 10.16 -1.94
C PRO A 18 14.55 8.70 -1.82
N GLN A 19 13.68 8.41 -0.87
CA GLN A 19 12.98 7.12 -0.82
C GLN A 19 11.86 7.07 -1.88
N GLY A 20 11.30 5.88 -2.12
CA GLY A 20 10.16 5.70 -3.01
C GLY A 20 8.95 6.57 -2.62
N ALA A 21 8.18 7.00 -3.62
CA ALA A 21 7.00 7.83 -3.41
C ALA A 21 5.82 7.03 -2.86
N LYS A 22 5.19 7.51 -1.78
CA LYS A 22 4.04 6.86 -1.16
C LYS A 22 2.89 6.61 -2.13
N ASN A 23 2.48 7.65 -2.84
CA ASN A 23 1.29 7.58 -3.70
C ASN A 23 1.51 6.69 -4.93
N GLU A 24 2.72 6.64 -5.45
CA GLU A 24 3.12 5.73 -6.51
C GLU A 24 3.08 4.28 -5.99
N ALA A 25 3.70 4.01 -4.85
CA ALA A 25 3.75 2.68 -4.25
C ALA A 25 2.34 2.13 -3.97
N LEU A 26 1.40 2.95 -3.46
CA LEU A 26 0.01 2.55 -3.23
C LEU A 26 -0.67 2.06 -4.51
N GLN A 27 -0.41 2.67 -5.65
CA GLN A 27 -1.01 2.29 -6.93
C GLN A 27 -0.33 1.05 -7.52
N ILE A 28 0.99 1.01 -7.54
CA ILE A 28 1.77 -0.11 -8.09
C ILE A 28 1.53 -1.39 -7.30
N LEU A 29 1.44 -1.32 -5.98
CA LEU A 29 1.12 -2.46 -5.12
C LEU A 29 -0.28 -3.04 -5.41
N CYS A 30 -1.26 -2.20 -5.69
CA CYS A 30 -2.58 -2.66 -6.10
C CYS A 30 -2.56 -3.31 -7.49
N ALA A 31 -1.70 -2.84 -8.40
CA ALA A 31 -1.57 -3.37 -9.76
C ALA A 31 -1.06 -4.83 -9.79
N VAL A 32 -0.40 -5.33 -8.74
CA VAL A 32 0.03 -6.75 -8.66
C VAL A 32 -1.17 -7.72 -8.72
N LEU A 33 -2.36 -7.26 -8.35
CA LEU A 33 -3.59 -8.04 -8.42
C LEU A 33 -4.08 -8.30 -9.86
N LEU A 34 -3.56 -7.56 -10.85
CA LEU A 34 -3.96 -7.68 -12.26
C LEU A 34 -3.44 -8.95 -12.93
N THR A 35 -2.40 -9.59 -12.39
CA THR A 35 -1.73 -10.74 -12.99
C THR A 35 -1.49 -11.85 -11.97
N PRO A 36 -1.53 -13.15 -12.37
CA PRO A 36 -1.08 -14.25 -11.52
C PRO A 36 0.45 -14.40 -11.50
N GLU A 37 1.15 -13.65 -12.35
CA GLU A 37 2.61 -13.72 -12.44
C GLU A 37 3.29 -13.10 -11.20
N LYS A 38 4.51 -13.56 -10.93
CA LYS A 38 5.34 -12.97 -9.88
C LYS A 38 5.85 -11.61 -10.31
N VAL A 39 5.57 -10.58 -9.51
CA VAL A 39 6.00 -9.21 -9.72
C VAL A 39 6.99 -8.82 -8.63
N THR A 40 8.15 -8.31 -9.00
CA THR A 40 9.14 -7.77 -8.06
C THR A 40 9.14 -6.25 -8.10
N ILE A 41 9.04 -5.62 -6.95
CA ILE A 41 9.02 -4.17 -6.81
C ILE A 41 10.14 -3.75 -5.87
N HIS A 42 10.95 -2.79 -6.34
CA HIS A 42 12.06 -2.21 -5.59
C HIS A 42 11.74 -0.80 -5.11
N ASN A 43 12.50 -0.33 -4.12
CA ASN A 43 12.38 1.02 -3.56
C ASN A 43 11.00 1.33 -2.99
N ILE A 44 10.36 0.33 -2.37
CA ILE A 44 9.10 0.52 -1.65
C ILE A 44 9.39 1.29 -0.36
N PRO A 45 8.74 2.44 -0.09
CA PRO A 45 8.97 3.18 1.13
C PRO A 45 8.46 2.42 2.36
N ASP A 46 9.26 2.39 3.42
CA ASP A 46 8.88 1.78 4.70
C ASP A 46 8.10 2.79 5.55
N ILE A 47 6.82 2.90 5.28
CA ILE A 47 5.88 3.78 5.98
C ILE A 47 4.59 3.05 6.32
N ILE A 48 3.87 3.55 7.31
CA ILE A 48 2.68 2.90 7.90
C ILE A 48 1.64 2.55 6.85
N ASP A 49 1.30 3.47 5.95
CA ASP A 49 0.26 3.25 4.94
C ASP A 49 0.63 2.14 3.95
N ILE A 50 1.90 2.08 3.55
CA ILE A 50 2.40 1.03 2.66
C ILE A 50 2.41 -0.33 3.36
N ASN A 51 2.86 -0.38 4.61
CA ASN A 51 2.86 -1.62 5.39
C ASN A 51 1.44 -2.15 5.62
N LYS A 52 0.46 -1.26 5.86
CA LYS A 52 -0.96 -1.63 5.93
C LYS A 52 -1.47 -2.22 4.62
N LEU A 53 -1.12 -1.62 3.49
CA LEU A 53 -1.54 -2.13 2.18
C LEU A 53 -0.92 -3.51 1.91
N ILE A 54 0.37 -3.69 2.18
CA ILE A 54 1.06 -4.98 2.06
C ILE A 54 0.37 -6.04 2.93
N PHE A 55 -0.02 -5.69 4.16
CA PHE A 55 -0.78 -6.57 5.04
C PHE A 55 -2.13 -6.96 4.42
N ILE A 56 -2.92 -6.01 3.92
CA ILE A 56 -4.21 -6.26 3.27
C ILE A 56 -4.04 -7.18 2.04
N LEU A 57 -3.02 -6.97 1.22
CA LEU A 57 -2.73 -7.83 0.08
C LEU A 57 -2.39 -9.26 0.51
N GLY A 58 -1.66 -9.42 1.61
CA GLY A 58 -1.36 -10.74 2.20
C GLY A 58 -2.63 -11.46 2.67
N GLU A 59 -3.54 -10.76 3.34
CA GLU A 59 -4.83 -11.31 3.78
C GLU A 59 -5.75 -11.67 2.59
N LEU A 60 -5.63 -10.95 1.47
CA LEU A 60 -6.29 -11.31 0.21
C LEU A 60 -5.74 -12.59 -0.44
N GLY A 61 -4.60 -13.10 0.01
CA GLY A 61 -3.97 -14.30 -0.51
C GLY A 61 -2.77 -14.05 -1.43
N VAL A 62 -2.33 -12.80 -1.59
CA VAL A 62 -1.10 -12.50 -2.31
C VAL A 62 0.10 -13.10 -1.58
N LYS A 63 0.88 -13.91 -2.26
CA LYS A 63 2.15 -14.43 -1.74
C LYS A 63 3.18 -13.31 -1.75
N ILE A 64 3.72 -12.98 -0.57
CA ILE A 64 4.61 -11.83 -0.38
C ILE A 64 5.92 -12.33 0.20
N GLU A 65 7.03 -11.99 -0.45
CA GLU A 65 8.37 -12.31 0.00
C GLU A 65 9.22 -11.03 0.07
N LYS A 66 9.81 -10.76 1.23
CA LYS A 66 10.72 -9.64 1.40
C LYS A 66 12.11 -10.04 0.91
N LEU A 67 12.58 -9.40 -0.15
CA LEU A 67 13.87 -9.67 -0.80
C LEU A 67 15.02 -8.82 -0.24
N GLY A 68 14.71 -7.72 0.43
CA GLY A 68 15.66 -6.78 0.98
C GLY A 68 14.97 -5.69 1.78
N LYS A 69 15.68 -4.63 2.16
CA LYS A 69 15.14 -3.56 3.00
C LYS A 69 13.86 -2.93 2.43
N ASN A 70 13.85 -2.63 1.12
CA ASN A 70 12.75 -1.93 0.45
C ASN A 70 12.34 -2.66 -0.84
N SER A 71 12.54 -3.98 -0.90
CA SER A 71 12.26 -4.80 -2.09
C SER A 71 11.44 -6.01 -1.71
N TYR A 72 10.39 -6.27 -2.48
CA TYR A 72 9.48 -7.38 -2.26
C TYR A 72 9.11 -8.04 -3.58
N SER A 73 8.83 -9.34 -3.54
CA SER A 73 8.10 -10.02 -4.59
C SER A 73 6.66 -10.27 -4.15
N PHE A 74 5.75 -10.17 -5.11
CA PHE A 74 4.32 -10.39 -4.94
C PHE A 74 3.83 -11.36 -6.01
N GLN A 75 2.97 -12.28 -5.61
CA GLN A 75 2.30 -13.17 -6.57
C GLN A 75 0.84 -13.35 -6.18
N ALA A 76 -0.05 -12.90 -7.05
CA ALA A 76 -1.51 -12.94 -6.87
C ALA A 76 -2.12 -14.07 -7.72
N ASP A 77 -1.61 -15.30 -7.58
CA ASP A 77 -2.10 -16.48 -8.31
C ASP A 77 -3.42 -17.00 -7.76
N GLU A 78 -3.60 -16.99 -6.44
CA GLU A 78 -4.82 -17.41 -5.75
C GLU A 78 -5.30 -16.30 -4.81
N ILE A 79 -6.47 -15.71 -5.11
CA ILE A 79 -7.04 -14.61 -4.31
C ILE A 79 -8.27 -15.10 -3.56
N ASN A 80 -8.30 -14.85 -2.25
CA ASN A 80 -9.45 -15.12 -1.40
C ASN A 80 -10.43 -13.95 -1.43
N LEU A 81 -11.41 -14.01 -2.34
CA LEU A 81 -12.42 -12.97 -2.49
C LEU A 81 -13.37 -12.88 -1.28
N ASP A 82 -13.53 -13.95 -0.51
CA ASP A 82 -14.39 -13.94 0.68
C ASP A 82 -13.87 -12.99 1.76
N TYR A 83 -12.57 -12.74 1.79
CA TYR A 83 -11.96 -11.75 2.68
C TYR A 83 -12.55 -10.35 2.49
N LEU A 84 -12.93 -9.97 1.27
CA LEU A 84 -13.51 -8.65 0.97
C LEU A 84 -14.84 -8.38 1.71
N GLU A 85 -15.58 -9.43 2.07
CA GLU A 85 -16.84 -9.32 2.80
C GLU A 85 -16.65 -9.44 4.31
N SER A 86 -15.45 -9.77 4.77
CA SER A 86 -15.12 -9.97 6.18
C SER A 86 -15.15 -8.69 7.01
N ALA A 87 -15.35 -8.84 8.31
CA ALA A 87 -15.24 -7.74 9.26
C ALA A 87 -13.80 -7.19 9.35
N GLU A 88 -12.82 -8.06 9.17
CA GLU A 88 -11.39 -7.75 9.15
C GLU A 88 -11.08 -6.80 7.99
N PHE A 89 -11.52 -7.12 6.77
CA PHE A 89 -11.32 -6.23 5.63
C PHE A 89 -12.02 -4.88 5.79
N LYS A 90 -13.24 -4.86 6.34
CA LYS A 90 -13.97 -3.61 6.60
C LYS A 90 -13.20 -2.71 7.56
N ARG A 91 -12.60 -3.30 8.60
CA ARG A 91 -11.77 -2.58 9.58
C ARG A 91 -10.46 -2.09 8.94
N ASP A 92 -9.71 -2.99 8.32
CA ASP A 92 -8.36 -2.74 7.83
C ASP A 92 -8.39 -1.82 6.59
N GLY A 93 -9.30 -2.07 5.67
CA GLY A 93 -9.53 -1.22 4.50
C GLY A 93 -10.01 0.18 4.87
N SER A 94 -10.84 0.32 5.91
CA SER A 94 -11.27 1.64 6.41
C SER A 94 -10.14 2.43 7.07
N SER A 95 -9.11 1.77 7.55
CA SER A 95 -7.94 2.41 8.16
C SER A 95 -6.97 3.03 7.14
N LEU A 96 -7.15 2.73 5.86
CA LEU A 96 -6.27 3.16 4.78
C LEU A 96 -7.10 3.70 3.61
N ARG A 97 -7.00 4.99 3.31
CA ARG A 97 -7.71 5.59 2.17
C ARG A 97 -7.30 4.98 0.83
N GLY A 98 -6.02 4.63 0.68
CA GLY A 98 -5.48 4.02 -0.54
C GLY A 98 -6.02 2.61 -0.83
N SER A 99 -6.70 1.95 0.12
CA SER A 99 -7.28 0.61 -0.07
C SER A 99 -8.35 0.58 -1.19
N ILE A 100 -8.96 1.72 -1.51
CA ILE A 100 -9.91 1.85 -2.63
C ILE A 100 -9.29 1.45 -3.98
N MET A 101 -7.98 1.61 -4.13
CA MET A 101 -7.27 1.27 -5.37
C MET A 101 -7.27 -0.24 -5.69
N ILE A 102 -7.58 -1.08 -4.70
CA ILE A 102 -7.71 -2.54 -4.88
C ILE A 102 -8.91 -2.89 -5.79
N VAL A 103 -9.94 -2.07 -5.78
CA VAL A 103 -11.21 -2.35 -6.45
C VAL A 103 -11.04 -2.50 -7.96
N GLY A 104 -10.29 -1.61 -8.61
CA GLY A 104 -10.07 -1.65 -10.06
C GLY A 104 -9.49 -2.99 -10.54
N PRO A 105 -8.34 -3.41 -10.02
CA PRO A 105 -7.74 -4.70 -10.36
C PRO A 105 -8.64 -5.92 -10.06
N LEU A 106 -9.34 -5.93 -8.93
CA LEU A 106 -10.23 -7.03 -8.59
C LEU A 106 -11.45 -7.11 -9.52
N LEU A 107 -12.04 -5.97 -9.87
CA LEU A 107 -13.12 -5.94 -10.86
C LEU A 107 -12.66 -6.40 -12.23
N ALA A 108 -11.50 -5.93 -12.68
CA ALA A 108 -10.95 -6.29 -13.99
C ALA A 108 -10.67 -7.80 -14.11
N ARG A 109 -10.14 -8.41 -13.06
CA ARG A 109 -9.70 -9.81 -13.10
C ARG A 109 -10.78 -10.80 -12.65
N TYR A 110 -11.59 -10.45 -11.66
CA TYR A 110 -12.54 -11.37 -11.01
C TYR A 110 -14.00 -10.94 -11.14
N GLY A 111 -14.28 -9.75 -11.67
CA GLY A 111 -15.64 -9.21 -11.78
C GLY A 111 -16.28 -8.85 -10.43
N LYS A 112 -15.52 -8.89 -9.35
CA LYS A 112 -15.97 -8.56 -7.98
C LYS A 112 -15.02 -7.59 -7.32
N GLY A 113 -15.58 -6.64 -6.58
CA GLY A 113 -14.83 -5.71 -5.76
C GLY A 113 -15.72 -5.16 -4.65
N TYR A 114 -15.12 -4.77 -3.55
CA TYR A 114 -15.78 -4.12 -2.43
C TYR A 114 -15.04 -2.85 -2.07
N ILE A 115 -15.79 -1.78 -1.82
CA ILE A 115 -15.24 -0.49 -1.39
C ILE A 115 -15.57 -0.32 0.08
N PRO A 116 -14.60 -0.44 0.99
CA PRO A 116 -14.82 -0.13 2.38
C PRO A 116 -15.06 1.38 2.52
N ARG A 117 -15.74 1.78 3.60
CA ARG A 117 -15.91 3.21 3.89
C ARG A 117 -14.52 3.84 4.05
N PRO A 118 -14.15 4.85 3.25
CA PRO A 118 -12.80 5.37 3.24
C PRO A 118 -12.44 6.00 4.59
N GLY A 119 -11.30 5.58 5.12
CA GLY A 119 -10.61 6.20 6.24
C GLY A 119 -9.58 7.24 5.77
N GLY A 120 -8.70 7.64 6.65
CA GLY A 120 -7.59 8.55 6.39
C GLY A 120 -7.79 9.95 6.93
N ASP A 121 -6.91 10.87 6.56
CA ASP A 121 -6.87 12.22 7.10
C ASP A 121 -8.12 13.04 6.78
N LYS A 122 -8.64 13.75 7.79
CA LYS A 122 -9.72 14.72 7.60
C LYS A 122 -9.13 15.99 7.00
N ILE A 123 -9.31 16.17 5.71
CA ILE A 123 -8.87 17.37 5.00
C ILE A 123 -10.05 18.35 4.94
N GLY A 124 -10.09 19.27 5.92
CA GLY A 124 -11.05 20.39 5.94
C GLY A 124 -12.52 19.99 6.14
N ARG A 125 -13.41 20.98 6.06
CA ARG A 125 -14.85 20.77 5.97
C ARG A 125 -15.23 20.35 4.55
N ARG A 126 -15.88 19.22 4.42
CA ARG A 126 -16.61 18.82 3.21
C ARG A 126 -18.08 18.89 3.47
#